data_4dbdcf290cc1d4c05cceb546f66f134c
#
_entry.id   4dbdcf290cc1d4c05cceb546f66f134c
#
_cell.length_a   1.000
_cell.length_b   1.000
_cell.length_c   1.000
_cell.angle_alpha   90.00
_cell.angle_beta   90.00
_cell.angle_gamma   90.00
#
_symmetry.space_group_name_H-M   'P 1'
#
loop_
_entity.id
_entity.type
_entity.pdbx_description
1 polymer ?
#
loop_
_entity_poly.entity_id
_entity_poly.type
_entity_poly.pdbx_seq_one_letter_code
_entity_poly.pdbx_strand_id
1 'polypeptide(L)' 'MTDTVALKRIIKRSGLKYGFIASELNITYQGLKNKIENINEFKTSEVDTLCKLLGITKLHDKEKIFFANKVDL' A
#
# COMPACT_ATOMS: atom_id res chain seq x y z
N MET A 1 0.71 -10.07 -2.51
CA MET A 1 -0.63 -9.70 -2.04
C MET A 1 -0.53 -8.71 -0.88
N THR A 2 -1.36 -7.70 -0.91
CA THR A 2 -1.33 -6.66 0.12
C THR A 2 -2.15 -7.08 1.34
N ASP A 3 -1.62 -6.79 2.53
CA ASP A 3 -2.40 -6.95 3.75
C ASP A 3 -3.29 -5.71 3.85
N THR A 4 -4.50 -5.83 3.35
CA THR A 4 -5.43 -4.71 3.24
C THR A 4 -5.75 -4.08 4.59
N VAL A 5 -5.96 -4.90 5.61
CA VAL A 5 -6.31 -4.38 6.93
C VAL A 5 -5.16 -3.56 7.51
N ALA A 6 -3.94 -4.09 7.42
CA ALA A 6 -2.77 -3.40 7.95
C ALA A 6 -2.52 -2.09 7.18
N LEU A 7 -2.64 -2.13 5.87
CA LEU A 7 -2.40 -0.94 5.06
C LEU A 7 -3.43 0.15 5.33
N LYS A 8 -4.70 -0.22 5.42
CA LYS A 8 -5.74 0.76 5.73
C LYS A 8 -5.50 1.42 7.09
N ARG A 9 -5.05 0.64 8.07
CA ARG A 9 -4.76 1.18 9.39
C ARG A 9 -3.62 2.19 9.34
N ILE A 10 -2.58 1.88 8.60
CA ILE A 10 -1.42 2.77 8.47
C ILE A 10 -1.82 4.06 7.75
N ILE A 11 -2.60 3.95 6.67
CA ILE A 11 -3.06 5.13 5.94
C ILE A 11 -3.92 6.01 6.86
N LYS A 12 -4.82 5.40 7.60
CA LYS A 12 -5.67 6.14 8.51
C LYS A 12 -4.85 6.88 9.56
N ARG A 13 -3.83 6.21 10.12
CA ARG A 13 -2.97 6.86 11.09
C ARG A 13 -2.18 7.99 10.51
N SER A 14 -1.79 7.90 9.26
CA SER A 14 -0.98 8.93 8.61
C SER A 14 -1.75 10.23 8.40
N GLY A 15 -3.08 10.14 8.35
CA GLY A 15 -3.90 11.30 8.07
C GLY A 15 -3.94 11.67 6.59
N LEU A 16 -3.23 10.94 5.73
CA LEU A 16 -3.24 11.24 4.31
C LEU A 16 -4.52 10.74 3.65
N LYS A 17 -5.01 11.51 2.71
CA LYS A 17 -6.22 11.13 1.98
C LYS A 17 -5.86 10.28 0.78
N TYR A 18 -6.77 9.41 0.40
CA TYR A 18 -6.57 8.53 -0.77
C TYR A 18 -6.31 9.34 -2.03
N GLY A 19 -7.03 10.46 -2.21
CA GLY A 19 -6.80 11.29 -3.39
C GLY A 19 -5.37 11.81 -3.48
N PHE A 20 -4.83 12.24 -2.36
CA PHE A 20 -3.45 12.71 -2.32
C PHE A 20 -2.48 11.56 -2.63
N ILE A 21 -2.69 10.41 -2.00
CA ILE A 21 -1.83 9.25 -2.22
C ILE A 21 -1.89 8.83 -3.69
N ALA A 22 -3.09 8.74 -4.25
CA ALA A 22 -3.24 8.36 -5.66
C ALA A 22 -2.49 9.32 -6.57
N SER A 23 -2.58 10.61 -6.30
CA SER A 23 -1.86 11.61 -7.06
C SER A 23 -0.36 11.40 -6.99
N GLU A 24 0.16 11.10 -5.80
CA GLU A 24 1.59 10.87 -5.62
C GLU A 24 2.06 9.61 -6.33
N LEU A 25 1.19 8.62 -6.44
CA LEU A 25 1.50 7.38 -7.16
C LEU A 25 1.21 7.48 -8.66
N ASN A 26 0.64 8.62 -9.08
CA ASN A 26 0.29 8.86 -10.46
C ASN A 26 -0.73 7.84 -10.97
N ILE A 27 -1.71 7.53 -10.16
CA ILE A 27 -2.82 6.64 -10.52
C ILE A 27 -4.13 7.29 -10.09
N THR A 28 -5.24 6.72 -10.53
CA THR A 28 -6.55 7.26 -10.18
C THR A 28 -6.93 6.84 -8.75
N TYR A 29 -7.88 7.55 -8.18
CA TYR A 29 -8.44 7.21 -6.88
C TYR A 29 -8.97 5.78 -6.87
N GLN A 30 -9.74 5.43 -7.90
CA GLN A 30 -10.30 4.08 -7.99
C GLN A 30 -9.19 3.04 -8.18
N GLY A 31 -8.16 3.39 -8.94
CA GLY A 31 -7.00 2.51 -9.11
C GLY A 31 -6.31 2.22 -7.79
N LEU A 32 -6.16 3.25 -6.95
CA LEU A 32 -5.57 3.06 -5.62
C LEU A 32 -6.44 2.13 -4.78
N LYS A 33 -7.75 2.38 -4.75
CA LYS A 33 -8.64 1.53 -3.98
C LYS A 33 -8.56 0.07 -4.42
N ASN A 34 -8.54 -0.15 -5.72
CA ASN A 34 -8.45 -1.51 -6.26
C ASN A 34 -7.16 -2.20 -5.81
N LYS A 35 -6.07 -1.46 -5.74
CA LYS A 35 -4.79 -2.04 -5.31
C LYS A 35 -4.77 -2.33 -3.81
N ILE A 36 -5.36 -1.45 -3.03
CA ILE A 36 -5.47 -1.68 -1.59
C ILE A 36 -6.32 -2.91 -1.30
N GLU A 37 -7.38 -3.12 -2.09
CA GLU A 37 -8.29 -4.24 -1.88
C GLU A 37 -7.86 -5.53 -2.58
N ASN A 38 -6.67 -5.55 -3.16
CA ASN A 38 -6.13 -6.72 -3.86
C ASN A 38 -6.88 -7.09 -5.14
N ILE A 39 -7.63 -6.17 -5.72
CA ILE A 39 -8.21 -6.40 -7.04
C ILE A 39 -7.11 -6.32 -8.08
N ASN A 40 -6.18 -5.39 -7.91
CA ASN A 40 -4.99 -5.26 -8.72
C ASN A 40 -3.79 -5.21 -7.81
N GLU A 41 -2.61 -5.54 -8.31
CA GLU A 41 -1.41 -5.51 -7.51
C GLU A 41 -0.71 -4.16 -7.62
N PHE A 42 -0.03 -3.77 -6.55
CA PHE A 42 0.82 -2.59 -6.60
C PHE A 42 2.07 -2.92 -7.41
N LYS A 43 2.50 -1.98 -8.23
CA LYS A 43 3.79 -2.10 -8.89
C LYS A 43 4.89 -1.80 -7.88
N THR A 44 6.09 -2.32 -8.15
CA THR A 44 7.22 -2.10 -7.25
C THR A 44 7.48 -0.61 -7.01
N SER A 45 7.43 0.20 -8.06
CA SER A 45 7.64 1.63 -7.93
C SER A 45 6.58 2.30 -7.07
N GLU A 46 5.34 1.80 -7.15
CA GLU A 46 4.25 2.32 -6.33
C GLU A 46 4.44 1.96 -4.86
N VAL A 47 4.88 0.74 -4.61
CA VAL A 47 5.18 0.32 -3.24
C VAL A 47 6.25 1.22 -2.65
N ASP A 48 7.30 1.50 -3.42
CA ASP A 48 8.40 2.35 -2.96
C ASP A 48 7.90 3.74 -2.58
N THR A 49 7.12 4.37 -3.46
CA THR A 49 6.58 5.70 -3.20
C THR A 49 5.64 5.68 -2.00
N LEU A 50 4.78 4.69 -1.93
CA LEU A 50 3.82 4.58 -0.83
C LEU A 50 4.53 4.40 0.50
N CYS A 51 5.57 3.58 0.53
CA CYS A 51 6.35 3.41 1.75
C CYS A 51 6.99 4.71 2.21
N LYS A 52 7.49 5.50 1.26
CA LYS A 52 8.07 6.81 1.60
C LYS A 52 7.02 7.74 2.17
N LEU A 53 5.83 7.77 1.57
CA LEU A 53 4.75 8.62 2.05
C LEU A 53 4.30 8.23 3.45
N LEU A 54 4.25 6.94 3.72
CA LEU A 54 3.72 6.42 4.99
C LEU A 54 4.79 6.20 6.05
N GLY A 55 6.05 6.43 5.73
CA GLY A 55 7.14 6.25 6.68
C GLY A 55 7.47 4.81 6.97
N ILE A 56 7.18 3.90 6.04
CA ILE A 56 7.50 2.49 6.20
C ILE A 56 8.91 2.29 5.67
N THR A 57 9.88 2.14 6.55
CA THR A 57 11.29 2.10 6.14
C THR A 57 11.93 0.72 6.26
N LYS A 58 11.42 -0.14 7.13
CA LYS A 58 12.05 -1.44 7.35
C LYS A 58 11.59 -2.45 6.32
N LEU A 59 12.53 -3.21 5.79
CA LEU A 59 12.21 -4.22 4.79
C LEU A 59 11.19 -5.22 5.31
N HIS A 60 11.34 -5.64 6.57
CA HIS A 60 10.41 -6.59 7.15
C HIS A 60 8.97 -6.07 7.11
N ASP A 61 8.78 -4.78 7.42
CA ASP A 61 7.44 -4.18 7.41
C ASP A 61 6.89 -4.09 5.99
N LYS A 62 7.76 -3.76 5.02
CA LYS A 62 7.34 -3.71 3.62
C LYS A 62 6.86 -5.08 3.16
N GLU A 63 7.59 -6.12 3.50
CA GLU A 63 7.23 -7.47 3.12
C GLU A 63 5.92 -7.90 3.76
N LYS A 64 5.74 -7.59 5.04
CA LYS A 64 4.54 -7.96 5.74
C LYS A 64 3.30 -7.31 5.15
N ILE A 65 3.40 -6.07 4.75
CA ILE A 65 2.26 -5.30 4.27
C ILE A 65 1.95 -5.56 2.80
N PHE A 66 2.98 -5.55 1.95
CA PHE A 66 2.75 -5.58 0.52
C PHE A 66 2.97 -6.95 -0.12
N PHE A 67 3.66 -7.83 0.56
CA PHE A 67 3.95 -9.15 0.03
C PHE A 67 3.48 -10.22 1.00
N ALA A 68 2.38 -9.94 1.67
CA ALA A 68 1.75 -10.88 2.56
C ALA A 68 1.40 -12.13 1.78
N ASN A 69 1.94 -13.32 2.21
CA ASN A 69 1.79 -14.46 1.45
C ASN A 69 1.17 -15.44 2.26
N LYS A 70 0.23 -16.05 1.82
CA LYS A 70 -0.37 -16.94 2.54
C LYS A 70 0.17 -18.16 2.53
N VAL A 71 1.14 -18.38 2.32
CA VAL A 71 1.63 -19.57 2.22
C VAL A 71 1.84 -20.13 3.32
N ASP A 72 1.81 -20.73 3.70
CA ASP A 72 1.99 -21.27 4.64
C ASP A 72 2.35 -22.41 4.58
N LEU A 73 2.78 -22.86 4.63
CA LEU A 73 3.16 -23.98 4.43
C LEU A 73 3.26 -24.66 5.14
#